data_c80393e55e1bf1f33c4b24641911cb60
#
_entry.id   c80393e55e1bf1f33c4b24641911cb60
#
_cell.length_a   1.000
_cell.length_b   1.000
_cell.length_c   1.000
_cell.angle_alpha   90.00
_cell.angle_beta   90.00
_cell.angle_gamma   90.00
#
_symmetry.space_group_name_H-M   'P 1'
#
loop_
_entity.id
_entity.type
_entity.pdbx_description
1 polymer ?
#
loop_
_entity_poly.entity_id
_entity_poly.type
_entity_poly.pdbx_seq_one_letter_code
_entity_poly.pdbx_strand_id
1 'polypeptide(L)'
;MTSPRLAAVAVIIFGGLVAASIAVTNTSSAQQKPAEKQSPEPEKKELLTVQPAPAQTPPNTSTDKGQKPSTKIQLPEGGVDDKTPVITNTDLVSFNVTVTDIYGRFVSGLSKNAFSVFDEKSQQDITFFSDEDAPVSVGILFDVSGSMSGDKVRRARDALAHFIQTSHDRDEYFLIGFNSRAQLLMDRTRDGNAVLDKLTFVQTKNNTALYDACYLGVERVQRGTHPKRALLLISDGQDNNSRYTFNELRRVLKESDVVLYAIGILGGSDVGSALGMEGQGIMDELAGVSGGKAFYPHSGAEMDDIFEQIALELRHQYSIGYRATTFDGKWHKIKVKVSPPRGLPRLFVRSKDGYFAIANPK
;
A
#
# COMPACT_ATOMS: atom_id res chain seq x y z
N MET A 1 -5.20 65.40 -27.30
CA MET A 1 -4.31 65.30 -28.44
C MET A 1 -3.48 64.04 -28.19
N THR A 2 -3.58 62.96 -28.84
CA THR A 2 -4.03 62.32 -30.04
C THR A 2 -4.07 60.82 -29.78
N SER A 3 -5.19 60.15 -30.05
CA SER A 3 -5.25 58.66 -30.09
C SER A 3 -4.52 58.08 -31.29
N PRO A 4 -4.11 56.84 -31.26
CA PRO A 4 -4.17 56.03 -32.46
C PRO A 4 -4.99 54.72 -32.32
N ARG A 5 -5.91 54.62 -33.13
CA ARG A 5 -6.55 53.65 -34.02
C ARG A 5 -6.25 52.16 -33.83
N LEU A 6 -7.35 51.44 -33.56
CA LEU A 6 -7.52 49.98 -33.77
C LEU A 6 -7.32 49.65 -35.27
N ALA A 7 -6.58 48.56 -35.52
CA ALA A 7 -6.59 47.85 -36.80
C ALA A 7 -7.27 46.50 -36.60
N ALA A 8 -8.40 46.31 -37.24
CA ALA A 8 -9.13 45.03 -37.31
C ALA A 8 -8.52 44.21 -38.46
N VAL A 9 -8.16 42.97 -38.18
CA VAL A 9 -7.78 41.98 -39.18
C VAL A 9 -8.97 41.05 -39.41
N ALA A 10 -9.54 41.10 -40.58
CA ALA A 10 -10.59 40.20 -41.04
C ALA A 10 -9.93 38.91 -41.58
N VAL A 11 -10.34 37.76 -41.03
CA VAL A 11 -10.00 36.44 -41.58
C VAL A 11 -11.17 35.98 -42.43
N ILE A 12 -10.90 35.80 -43.72
CA ILE A 12 -11.82 35.28 -44.74
C ILE A 12 -11.74 33.72 -44.65
N ILE A 13 -12.85 33.08 -44.35
CA ILE A 13 -13.01 31.62 -44.41
C ILE A 13 -13.52 31.28 -45.83
N PHE A 14 -12.71 30.57 -46.59
CA PHE A 14 -13.13 29.93 -47.84
C PHE A 14 -13.66 28.53 -47.55
N GLY A 15 -14.95 28.32 -47.77
CA GLY A 15 -15.57 27.02 -47.75
C GLY A 15 -15.34 26.26 -49.04
N GLY A 16 -14.85 25.05 -48.92
CA GLY A 16 -14.76 24.09 -50.04
C GLY A 16 -15.63 22.85 -49.71
N LEU A 17 -16.79 22.78 -50.34
CA LEU A 17 -17.70 21.63 -50.26
C LEU A 17 -17.26 20.62 -51.32
N VAL A 18 -16.78 19.44 -50.96
CA VAL A 18 -16.59 18.31 -51.87
C VAL A 18 -17.60 17.26 -51.51
N ALA A 19 -18.62 17.11 -52.35
CA ALA A 19 -19.58 16.01 -52.29
C ALA A 19 -19.01 14.79 -53.01
N ALA A 20 -18.77 13.71 -52.30
CA ALA A 20 -18.48 12.41 -52.90
C ALA A 20 -19.70 11.50 -52.78
N SER A 21 -20.34 11.25 -53.93
CA SER A 21 -21.40 10.26 -54.06
C SER A 21 -20.82 8.86 -54.11
N ILE A 22 -21.20 8.02 -53.18
CA ILE A 22 -20.89 6.58 -53.21
C ILE A 22 -22.16 5.85 -53.62
N ALA A 23 -22.10 5.20 -54.78
CA ALA A 23 -23.16 4.33 -55.30
C ALA A 23 -23.20 3.00 -54.53
N VAL A 24 -24.37 2.67 -54.04
CA VAL A 24 -24.67 1.38 -53.41
C VAL A 24 -25.02 0.37 -54.54
N THR A 25 -24.18 -0.61 -54.77
CA THR A 25 -24.51 -1.77 -55.58
C THR A 25 -24.95 -2.89 -54.69
N ASN A 26 -26.22 -3.22 -54.78
CA ASN A 26 -26.87 -4.34 -54.14
C ASN A 26 -26.56 -5.63 -54.92
N THR A 27 -25.79 -6.57 -54.37
CA THR A 27 -25.68 -7.94 -54.91
C THR A 27 -26.24 -8.91 -53.89
N SER A 28 -27.41 -9.41 -54.24
CA SER A 28 -28.05 -10.58 -53.63
C SER A 28 -27.20 -11.83 -53.91
N SER A 29 -26.80 -12.56 -52.89
CA SER A 29 -26.36 -13.94 -53.09
C SER A 29 -26.93 -14.84 -51.99
N ALA A 30 -27.43 -15.96 -52.47
CA ALA A 30 -28.26 -16.94 -51.81
C ALA A 30 -27.68 -17.58 -50.55
N GLN A 31 -28.61 -17.84 -49.65
CA GLN A 31 -28.42 -18.70 -48.47
C GLN A 31 -27.98 -20.12 -48.86
N GLN A 32 -26.81 -20.53 -48.43
CA GLN A 32 -26.47 -21.92 -48.26
C GLN A 32 -26.41 -22.24 -46.73
N LYS A 33 -27.31 -23.15 -46.35
CA LYS A 33 -27.45 -23.76 -45.05
C LYS A 33 -26.22 -24.66 -44.76
N PRO A 34 -25.47 -24.49 -43.68
CA PRO A 34 -24.43 -25.46 -43.31
C PRO A 34 -25.04 -26.70 -42.69
N ALA A 35 -24.51 -27.86 -43.10
CA ALA A 35 -24.87 -29.17 -42.63
C ALA A 35 -24.59 -29.38 -41.13
N GLU A 36 -25.54 -30.05 -40.52
CA GLU A 36 -25.56 -30.53 -39.13
C GLU A 36 -24.45 -31.58 -38.94
N LYS A 37 -23.39 -31.27 -38.21
CA LYS A 37 -22.41 -32.23 -37.72
C LYS A 37 -22.91 -32.84 -36.43
N GLN A 38 -23.25 -34.10 -36.49
CA GLN A 38 -23.56 -35.00 -35.37
C GLN A 38 -22.39 -34.99 -34.37
N SER A 39 -22.70 -34.70 -33.11
CA SER A 39 -21.80 -34.90 -31.97
C SER A 39 -21.67 -36.38 -31.66
N PRO A 40 -20.48 -36.91 -31.38
CA PRO A 40 -20.35 -38.25 -30.87
C PRO A 40 -20.79 -38.35 -29.41
N GLU A 41 -21.51 -39.42 -29.12
CA GLU A 41 -22.03 -39.88 -27.83
C GLU A 41 -20.88 -40.06 -26.81
N PRO A 42 -21.03 -39.70 -25.53
CA PRO A 42 -19.95 -39.87 -24.54
C PRO A 42 -19.88 -41.36 -24.12
N GLU A 43 -18.71 -41.93 -24.33
CA GLU A 43 -18.29 -43.25 -23.86
C GLU A 43 -18.38 -43.33 -22.32
N LYS A 44 -19.15 -44.28 -21.81
CA LYS A 44 -19.23 -44.63 -20.38
C LYS A 44 -17.89 -45.14 -19.90
N LYS A 45 -17.13 -44.33 -19.15
CA LYS A 45 -16.02 -44.84 -18.32
C LYS A 45 -16.58 -45.39 -17.01
N GLU A 46 -16.35 -46.70 -16.83
CA GLU A 46 -16.63 -47.43 -15.59
C GLU A 46 -16.03 -46.73 -14.35
N LEU A 47 -16.87 -46.55 -13.34
CA LEU A 47 -16.43 -46.15 -11.99
C LEU A 47 -15.70 -47.33 -11.36
N LEU A 48 -14.39 -47.25 -11.25
CA LEU A 48 -13.61 -48.09 -10.36
C LEU A 48 -13.88 -47.65 -8.94
N THR A 49 -14.66 -48.44 -8.22
CA THR A 49 -14.94 -48.30 -6.80
C THR A 49 -13.66 -48.65 -6.02
N VAL A 50 -13.00 -47.64 -5.46
CA VAL A 50 -11.92 -47.85 -4.49
C VAL A 50 -12.56 -48.06 -3.13
N GLN A 51 -12.41 -49.27 -2.59
CA GLN A 51 -12.80 -49.59 -1.22
C GLN A 51 -11.87 -48.89 -0.22
N PRO A 52 -12.40 -48.36 0.88
CA PRO A 52 -11.56 -47.80 1.95
C PRO A 52 -10.87 -48.94 2.74
N ALA A 53 -9.57 -48.77 2.98
CA ALA A 53 -8.78 -49.67 3.82
C ALA A 53 -9.26 -49.62 5.28
N PRO A 54 -9.20 -50.73 6.03
CA PRO A 54 -9.68 -50.78 7.41
C PRO A 54 -8.78 -50.03 8.37
N ALA A 55 -9.42 -49.29 9.27
CA ALA A 55 -8.80 -48.58 10.37
C ALA A 55 -8.06 -49.57 11.31
N GLN A 56 -6.77 -49.32 11.50
CA GLN A 56 -5.99 -50.02 12.53
C GLN A 56 -6.17 -49.30 13.86
N THR A 57 -6.71 -50.04 14.83
CA THR A 57 -6.83 -49.67 16.23
C THR A 57 -5.44 -49.73 16.90
N PRO A 58 -5.04 -48.76 17.74
CA PRO A 58 -3.82 -48.89 18.53
C PRO A 58 -4.01 -49.84 19.69
N PRO A 59 -2.97 -50.61 20.09
CA PRO A 59 -3.07 -51.56 21.21
C PRO A 59 -3.02 -50.83 22.54
N ASN A 60 -3.96 -51.18 23.39
CA ASN A 60 -3.95 -50.91 24.84
C ASN A 60 -2.76 -51.61 25.48
N THR A 61 -1.92 -50.89 26.18
CA THR A 61 -1.00 -51.49 27.16
C THR A 61 -1.11 -50.74 28.48
N SER A 62 -1.42 -51.53 29.42
CA SER A 62 -1.66 -51.30 30.87
C SER A 62 -0.45 -50.71 31.58
N THR A 63 -0.80 -49.79 32.50
CA THR A 63 -0.21 -49.50 33.81
C THR A 63 1.10 -50.23 34.17
N ASP A 64 2.17 -49.46 34.38
CA ASP A 64 3.09 -49.73 35.47
C ASP A 64 3.50 -48.41 36.17
N LYS A 65 3.47 -48.47 37.52
CA LYS A 65 3.87 -47.39 38.41
C LYS A 65 5.37 -47.50 38.64
N GLY A 66 6.10 -46.39 38.47
CA GLY A 66 7.42 -46.40 39.07
C GLY A 66 8.34 -45.30 38.58
N GLN A 67 8.63 -44.40 39.49
CA GLN A 67 9.84 -43.60 39.64
C GLN A 67 10.13 -42.45 38.67
N LYS A 68 10.01 -41.24 39.20
CA LYS A 68 10.65 -40.01 38.74
C LYS A 68 12.19 -40.11 38.87
N PRO A 69 12.97 -39.78 37.86
CA PRO A 69 14.28 -39.23 38.05
C PRO A 69 14.19 -37.69 38.00
N SER A 70 14.40 -37.07 39.16
CA SER A 70 14.64 -35.64 39.28
C SER A 70 16.05 -35.34 38.73
N THR A 71 16.14 -34.97 37.47
CA THR A 71 17.38 -34.33 36.94
C THR A 71 17.28 -32.85 37.30
N LYS A 72 17.92 -32.45 38.38
CA LYS A 72 18.25 -31.07 38.68
C LYS A 72 19.21 -30.58 37.59
N ILE A 73 18.71 -29.78 36.64
CA ILE A 73 19.54 -28.92 35.80
C ILE A 73 20.00 -27.79 36.74
N GLN A 74 21.24 -27.84 37.18
CA GLN A 74 21.94 -26.72 37.80
C GLN A 74 22.10 -25.64 36.70
N LEU A 75 21.37 -24.56 36.80
CA LEU A 75 21.72 -23.31 36.10
C LEU A 75 22.99 -22.77 36.80
N PRO A 76 23.93 -22.20 36.02
CA PRO A 76 25.08 -21.51 36.60
C PRO A 76 24.50 -20.27 37.34
N GLU A 77 24.83 -20.15 38.61
CA GLU A 77 24.66 -18.96 39.41
C GLU A 77 25.64 -17.87 38.90
N GLY A 78 25.23 -17.16 37.85
CA GLY A 78 25.77 -15.85 37.49
C GLY A 78 24.78 -14.82 38.02
N GLY A 79 25.15 -14.14 39.11
CA GLY A 79 24.36 -13.08 39.68
C GLY A 79 24.09 -12.01 38.62
N VAL A 80 22.82 -11.95 38.19
CA VAL A 80 22.31 -10.81 37.43
C VAL A 80 22.10 -9.73 38.48
N ASP A 81 22.92 -8.67 38.40
CA ASP A 81 22.71 -7.46 39.18
C ASP A 81 21.32 -6.92 38.89
N ASP A 82 20.42 -7.03 39.84
CA ASP A 82 18.98 -6.68 39.77
C ASP A 82 18.75 -5.14 39.77
N LYS A 83 19.73 -4.38 39.30
CA LYS A 83 19.71 -2.91 39.29
C LYS A 83 19.90 -2.26 37.92
N THR A 84 19.93 -3.02 36.85
CA THR A 84 19.84 -2.42 35.52
C THR A 84 18.37 -2.23 35.20
N PRO A 85 17.84 -0.98 35.16
CA PRO A 85 16.46 -0.79 34.75
C PRO A 85 16.34 -1.29 33.30
N VAL A 86 15.50 -2.29 33.09
CA VAL A 86 15.05 -2.64 31.73
C VAL A 86 14.29 -1.41 31.26
N ILE A 87 14.98 -0.54 30.53
CA ILE A 87 14.35 0.61 29.87
C ILE A 87 13.52 0.04 28.74
N THR A 88 12.29 -0.31 29.02
CA THR A 88 11.26 -0.51 28.02
C THR A 88 11.05 0.85 27.37
N ASN A 89 11.45 1.00 26.10
CA ASN A 89 11.29 2.22 25.31
C ASN A 89 9.82 2.49 24.96
N THR A 90 8.95 2.56 25.96
CA THR A 90 7.51 2.84 25.80
C THR A 90 7.21 4.32 25.59
N ASP A 91 8.17 5.19 25.84
CA ASP A 91 8.06 6.65 25.74
C ASP A 91 8.61 7.24 24.41
N LEU A 92 9.26 6.42 23.59
CA LEU A 92 9.81 6.87 22.30
C LEU A 92 8.71 6.98 21.23
N VAL A 93 8.45 8.19 20.79
CA VAL A 93 7.60 8.48 19.63
C VAL A 93 8.48 8.59 18.40
N SER A 94 8.39 7.60 17.50
CA SER A 94 9.15 7.58 16.24
C SER A 94 8.23 7.75 15.03
N PHE A 95 8.75 8.34 13.97
CA PHE A 95 8.02 8.56 12.72
C PHE A 95 8.98 8.86 11.56
N ASN A 96 8.50 8.63 10.35
CA ASN A 96 9.23 8.92 9.14
C ASN A 96 8.89 10.32 8.62
N VAL A 97 9.89 10.97 8.05
CA VAL A 97 9.81 12.33 7.49
C VAL A 97 10.37 12.33 6.08
N THR A 98 9.58 12.77 5.13
CA THR A 98 10.01 13.04 3.77
C THR A 98 10.27 14.53 3.61
N VAL A 99 11.42 14.89 3.03
CA VAL A 99 11.77 16.27 2.71
C VAL A 99 11.96 16.42 1.22
N THR A 100 11.29 17.42 0.62
CA THR A 100 11.41 17.74 -0.80
C THR A 100 11.73 19.23 -1.01
N ASP A 101 12.33 19.52 -2.15
CA ASP A 101 12.50 20.90 -2.63
C ASP A 101 11.23 21.42 -3.34
N ILE A 102 11.30 22.64 -3.87
CA ILE A 102 10.19 23.27 -4.62
C ILE A 102 9.82 22.56 -5.92
N TYR A 103 10.69 21.68 -6.41
CA TYR A 103 10.47 20.87 -7.62
C TYR A 103 9.99 19.45 -7.29
N GLY A 104 9.78 19.14 -6.01
CA GLY A 104 9.36 17.81 -5.55
C GLY A 104 10.50 16.79 -5.46
N ARG A 105 11.76 17.18 -5.65
CA ARG A 105 12.93 16.28 -5.55
C ARG A 105 13.25 16.02 -4.09
N PHE A 106 13.54 14.77 -3.75
CA PHE A 106 13.91 14.39 -2.39
C PHE A 106 15.23 15.04 -1.97
N VAL A 107 15.29 15.51 -0.74
CA VAL A 107 16.49 16.14 -0.14
C VAL A 107 16.96 15.23 0.99
N SER A 108 18.08 14.53 0.78
CA SER A 108 18.76 13.68 1.74
C SER A 108 20.03 14.36 2.29
N GLY A 109 20.64 13.78 3.32
CA GLY A 109 21.90 14.29 3.92
C GLY A 109 21.73 15.54 4.79
N LEU A 110 20.50 15.89 5.17
CA LEU A 110 20.29 16.95 6.17
C LEU A 110 20.66 16.44 7.55
N SER A 111 21.45 17.22 8.29
CA SER A 111 21.79 16.87 9.67
C SER A 111 20.60 17.03 10.62
N LYS A 112 20.62 16.32 11.74
CA LYS A 112 19.63 16.41 12.82
C LYS A 112 19.29 17.86 13.19
N ASN A 113 20.28 18.74 13.20
CA ASN A 113 20.10 20.16 13.60
C ASN A 113 19.27 20.98 12.60
N ALA A 114 19.04 20.47 11.37
CA ALA A 114 18.14 21.10 10.43
C ALA A 114 16.67 20.90 10.80
N PHE A 115 16.36 19.94 11.67
CA PHE A 115 15.00 19.59 12.05
C PHE A 115 14.61 20.17 13.40
N SER A 116 13.36 20.62 13.50
CA SER A 116 12.70 20.99 14.76
C SER A 116 11.38 20.25 14.85
N VAL A 117 11.20 19.46 15.89
CA VAL A 117 9.97 18.69 16.16
C VAL A 117 9.18 19.40 17.24
N PHE A 118 7.87 19.51 17.04
CA PHE A 118 6.95 20.08 18.02
C PHE A 118 5.86 19.05 18.32
N ASP A 119 5.65 18.80 19.61
CA ASP A 119 4.51 18.09 20.14
C ASP A 119 3.51 19.13 20.63
N GLU A 120 2.34 19.23 20.00
CA GLU A 120 1.41 20.33 20.14
C GLU A 120 2.09 21.69 19.88
N LYS A 121 2.46 22.40 20.91
CA LYS A 121 3.15 23.70 20.83
C LYS A 121 4.56 23.65 21.41
N SER A 122 4.93 22.56 22.07
CA SER A 122 6.21 22.39 22.77
C SER A 122 7.25 21.78 21.85
N GLN A 123 8.38 22.44 21.71
CA GLN A 123 9.52 21.89 20.99
C GLN A 123 10.10 20.71 21.76
N GLN A 124 10.40 19.61 21.05
CA GLN A 124 10.94 18.37 21.59
C GLN A 124 12.38 18.17 21.17
N ASP A 125 13.18 17.59 22.06
CA ASP A 125 14.53 17.17 21.75
C ASP A 125 14.52 15.88 20.95
N ILE A 126 15.09 15.89 19.75
CA ILE A 126 15.24 14.71 18.92
C ILE A 126 16.25 13.77 19.58
N THR A 127 15.80 12.61 20.05
CA THR A 127 16.66 11.61 20.73
C THR A 127 17.13 10.51 19.77
N PHE A 128 16.38 10.29 18.69
CA PHE A 128 16.73 9.35 17.62
C PHE A 128 16.65 10.05 16.27
N PHE A 129 17.69 9.86 15.44
CA PHE A 129 17.74 10.40 14.08
C PHE A 129 18.54 9.46 13.18
N SER A 130 17.97 9.09 12.04
CA SER A 130 18.65 8.36 10.99
C SER A 130 18.19 8.86 9.61
N ASP A 131 19.15 9.01 8.69
CA ASP A 131 18.96 9.28 7.26
C ASP A 131 19.49 8.13 6.38
N GLU A 132 19.70 6.96 6.99
CA GLU A 132 20.22 5.79 6.31
C GLU A 132 19.22 5.20 5.32
N ASP A 133 19.74 4.72 4.19
CA ASP A 133 19.01 3.87 3.25
C ASP A 133 18.80 2.48 3.87
N ALA A 134 17.81 2.41 4.75
CA ALA A 134 17.46 1.18 5.46
C ALA A 134 16.35 0.43 4.73
N PRO A 135 16.41 -0.92 4.73
CA PRO A 135 15.37 -1.74 4.11
C PRO A 135 14.01 -1.52 4.78
N VAL A 136 12.96 -1.77 4.01
CA VAL A 136 11.55 -1.52 4.36
C VAL A 136 10.76 -2.83 4.38
N SER A 137 9.82 -2.96 5.32
CA SER A 137 8.77 -3.96 5.24
C SER A 137 7.58 -3.38 4.47
N VAL A 138 7.30 -3.91 3.28
CA VAL A 138 6.28 -3.41 2.37
C VAL A 138 5.10 -4.37 2.30
N GLY A 139 3.90 -3.90 2.64
CA GLY A 139 2.66 -4.62 2.40
C GLY A 139 2.01 -4.16 1.10
N ILE A 140 1.80 -5.07 0.17
CA ILE A 140 1.13 -4.79 -1.10
C ILE A 140 -0.34 -5.19 -0.95
N LEU A 141 -1.23 -4.20 -1.05
CA LEU A 141 -2.68 -4.36 -0.99
C LEU A 141 -3.23 -4.18 -2.40
N PHE A 142 -3.56 -5.27 -3.06
CA PHE A 142 -3.93 -5.28 -4.46
C PHE A 142 -5.43 -5.56 -4.63
N ASP A 143 -6.12 -4.60 -5.19
CA ASP A 143 -7.55 -4.70 -5.49
C ASP A 143 -7.78 -5.66 -6.67
N VAL A 144 -8.57 -6.69 -6.41
CA VAL A 144 -8.99 -7.68 -7.40
C VAL A 144 -10.51 -7.74 -7.54
N SER A 145 -11.17 -6.61 -7.25
CA SER A 145 -12.61 -6.42 -7.47
C SER A 145 -12.96 -6.34 -8.94
N GLY A 146 -14.26 -6.37 -9.26
CA GLY A 146 -14.74 -6.35 -10.64
C GLY A 146 -14.40 -5.08 -11.40
N SER A 147 -14.31 -3.92 -10.73
CA SER A 147 -13.94 -2.62 -11.31
C SER A 147 -12.49 -2.55 -11.76
N MET A 148 -11.62 -3.38 -11.20
CA MET A 148 -10.19 -3.50 -11.54
C MET A 148 -9.92 -4.44 -12.72
N SER A 149 -10.93 -4.83 -13.51
CA SER A 149 -10.76 -5.79 -14.60
C SER A 149 -9.98 -5.26 -15.81
N GLY A 150 -9.46 -6.17 -16.64
CA GLY A 150 -8.82 -5.86 -17.92
C GLY A 150 -7.47 -5.15 -17.80
N ASP A 151 -7.32 -4.06 -18.54
CA ASP A 151 -6.06 -3.29 -18.63
C ASP A 151 -5.62 -2.65 -17.30
N LYS A 152 -6.56 -2.36 -16.39
CA LYS A 152 -6.23 -1.77 -15.08
C LYS A 152 -5.30 -2.68 -14.28
N VAL A 153 -5.69 -3.96 -14.09
CA VAL A 153 -4.88 -4.95 -13.37
C VAL A 153 -3.54 -5.19 -14.03
N ARG A 154 -3.53 -5.32 -15.37
CA ARG A 154 -2.28 -5.55 -16.10
C ARG A 154 -1.29 -4.41 -15.88
N ARG A 155 -1.70 -3.16 -16.12
CA ARG A 155 -0.86 -1.97 -15.91
C ARG A 155 -0.38 -1.85 -14.46
N ALA A 156 -1.26 -2.09 -13.48
CA ALA A 156 -0.89 -2.06 -12.07
C ALA A 156 0.17 -3.10 -11.72
N ARG A 157 0.06 -4.31 -12.28
CA ARG A 157 1.04 -5.38 -12.07
C ARG A 157 2.38 -5.06 -12.73
N ASP A 158 2.36 -4.53 -13.97
CA ASP A 158 3.57 -4.20 -14.71
C ASP A 158 4.34 -3.08 -13.98
N ALA A 159 3.65 -2.05 -13.50
CA ALA A 159 4.24 -0.98 -12.69
C ALA A 159 4.74 -1.46 -11.32
N LEU A 160 4.02 -2.39 -10.68
CA LEU A 160 4.49 -3.02 -9.44
C LEU A 160 5.79 -3.83 -9.67
N ALA A 161 5.93 -4.46 -10.84
CA ALA A 161 7.18 -5.14 -11.21
C ALA A 161 8.34 -4.14 -11.26
N HIS A 162 8.12 -2.95 -11.83
CA HIS A 162 9.12 -1.89 -11.85
C HIS A 162 9.48 -1.41 -10.43
N PHE A 163 8.49 -1.20 -9.57
CA PHE A 163 8.69 -0.87 -8.15
C PHE A 163 9.62 -1.89 -7.45
N ILE A 164 9.31 -3.17 -7.59
CA ILE A 164 10.09 -4.25 -6.97
C ILE A 164 11.53 -4.27 -7.48
N GLN A 165 11.75 -4.04 -8.79
CA GLN A 165 13.09 -3.99 -9.39
C GLN A 165 13.93 -2.80 -8.92
N THR A 166 13.28 -1.68 -8.56
CA THR A 166 13.95 -0.45 -8.10
C THR A 166 14.04 -0.35 -6.58
N SER A 167 13.40 -1.26 -5.85
CA SER A 167 13.42 -1.34 -4.40
C SER A 167 14.77 -1.82 -3.85
N HIS A 168 14.97 -1.74 -2.54
CA HIS A 168 16.20 -2.19 -1.89
C HIS A 168 16.27 -3.72 -1.84
N ASP A 169 17.44 -4.32 -2.11
CA ASP A 169 17.65 -5.79 -2.18
C ASP A 169 17.23 -6.54 -0.90
N ARG A 170 17.22 -5.85 0.23
CA ARG A 170 16.83 -6.41 1.53
C ARG A 170 15.41 -6.09 1.93
N ASP A 171 14.63 -5.41 1.08
CA ASP A 171 13.22 -5.18 1.35
C ASP A 171 12.47 -6.51 1.47
N GLU A 172 11.46 -6.52 2.31
CA GLU A 172 10.56 -7.67 2.43
C GLU A 172 9.14 -7.27 2.06
N TYR A 173 8.44 -8.21 1.44
CA TYR A 173 7.10 -8.00 0.90
C TYR A 173 6.13 -9.02 1.46
N PHE A 174 4.87 -8.64 1.61
CA PHE A 174 3.74 -9.55 1.66
C PHE A 174 2.63 -9.04 0.73
N LEU A 175 1.74 -9.94 0.32
CA LEU A 175 0.66 -9.61 -0.62
C LEU A 175 -0.70 -9.94 -0.02
N ILE A 176 -1.56 -8.95 0.03
CA ILE A 176 -2.99 -9.09 0.31
C ILE A 176 -3.74 -8.75 -0.97
N GLY A 177 -4.51 -9.72 -1.48
CA GLY A 177 -5.51 -9.47 -2.51
C GLY A 177 -6.87 -9.23 -1.85
N PHE A 178 -7.66 -8.29 -2.37
CA PHE A 178 -8.97 -8.04 -1.82
C PHE A 178 -10.04 -7.81 -2.89
N ASN A 179 -11.19 -8.35 -2.62
CA ASN A 179 -12.45 -8.13 -3.32
C ASN A 179 -13.57 -8.07 -2.26
N SER A 180 -14.57 -8.93 -2.29
CA SER A 180 -15.58 -9.00 -1.22
C SER A 180 -14.98 -9.28 0.18
N ARG A 181 -13.73 -9.66 0.27
CA ARG A 181 -12.95 -9.84 1.51
C ARG A 181 -11.46 -9.73 1.25
N ALA A 182 -10.72 -9.31 2.27
CA ALA A 182 -9.27 -9.30 2.25
C ALA A 182 -8.71 -10.72 2.51
N GLN A 183 -7.67 -11.11 1.75
CA GLN A 183 -7.00 -12.41 1.87
C GLN A 183 -5.49 -12.24 1.74
N LEU A 184 -4.74 -12.84 2.66
CA LEU A 184 -3.29 -12.95 2.53
C LEU A 184 -2.99 -13.97 1.41
N LEU A 185 -2.52 -13.48 0.26
CA LEU A 185 -2.15 -14.31 -0.90
C LEU A 185 -0.72 -14.83 -0.79
N MET A 186 0.16 -14.05 -0.17
CA MET A 186 1.53 -14.41 0.10
C MET A 186 1.98 -13.81 1.42
N ASP A 187 2.57 -14.62 2.26
CA ASP A 187 3.22 -14.16 3.49
C ASP A 187 4.59 -13.58 3.17
N ARG A 188 5.26 -13.06 4.16
CA ARG A 188 6.51 -12.32 4.06
C ARG A 188 7.58 -13.05 3.25
N THR A 189 8.12 -12.37 2.26
CA THR A 189 9.20 -12.84 1.38
C THR A 189 10.12 -11.69 1.00
N ARG A 190 11.36 -12.00 0.63
CA ARG A 190 12.27 -11.07 -0.07
C ARG A 190 12.30 -11.30 -1.58
N ASP A 191 11.63 -12.35 -2.04
CA ASP A 191 11.50 -12.66 -3.45
C ASP A 191 10.31 -11.87 -4.03
N GLY A 192 10.60 -10.72 -4.62
CA GLY A 192 9.60 -9.88 -5.28
C GLY A 192 8.98 -10.57 -6.52
N ASN A 193 9.73 -11.43 -7.23
CA ASN A 193 9.19 -12.15 -8.38
C ASN A 193 8.08 -13.12 -7.95
N ALA A 194 8.25 -13.79 -6.81
CA ALA A 194 7.20 -14.64 -6.26
C ALA A 194 5.89 -13.89 -5.95
N VAL A 195 5.98 -12.60 -5.58
CA VAL A 195 4.81 -11.72 -5.40
C VAL A 195 4.11 -11.49 -6.74
N LEU A 196 4.87 -11.15 -7.80
CA LEU A 196 4.32 -10.89 -9.14
C LEU A 196 3.68 -12.15 -9.75
N ASP A 197 4.29 -13.31 -9.55
CA ASP A 197 3.76 -14.59 -10.00
C ASP A 197 2.39 -14.89 -9.39
N LYS A 198 2.20 -14.57 -8.10
CA LYS A 198 0.89 -14.71 -7.44
C LYS A 198 -0.18 -13.84 -8.09
N LEU A 199 0.14 -12.62 -8.49
CA LEU A 199 -0.80 -11.71 -9.14
C LEU A 199 -1.20 -12.15 -10.55
N THR A 200 -0.37 -12.96 -11.22
CA THR A 200 -0.65 -13.45 -12.59
C THR A 200 -1.90 -14.33 -12.65
N PHE A 201 -2.21 -15.07 -11.59
CA PHE A 201 -3.32 -16.01 -11.53
C PHE A 201 -4.57 -15.47 -10.82
N VAL A 202 -4.55 -14.21 -10.39
CA VAL A 202 -5.68 -13.63 -9.67
C VAL A 202 -6.78 -13.23 -10.65
N GLN A 203 -8.01 -13.64 -10.37
CA GLN A 203 -9.20 -13.27 -11.13
C GLN A 203 -9.91 -12.10 -10.46
N THR A 204 -10.21 -11.06 -11.24
CA THR A 204 -10.99 -9.91 -10.75
C THR A 204 -12.47 -10.23 -10.77
N LYS A 205 -13.14 -10.04 -9.64
CA LYS A 205 -14.60 -10.23 -9.49
C LYS A 205 -15.12 -9.68 -8.16
N ASN A 206 -16.44 -9.52 -8.08
CA ASN A 206 -17.19 -9.16 -6.88
C ASN A 206 -16.96 -7.71 -6.39
N ASN A 207 -17.36 -7.45 -5.15
CA ASN A 207 -17.32 -6.19 -4.43
C ASN A 207 -15.91 -5.88 -3.92
N THR A 208 -15.78 -4.78 -3.17
CA THR A 208 -14.50 -4.26 -2.68
C THR A 208 -14.54 -4.06 -1.17
N ALA A 209 -13.67 -4.75 -0.42
CA ALA A 209 -13.46 -4.62 1.03
C ALA A 209 -12.11 -3.93 1.30
N LEU A 210 -11.99 -2.67 0.90
CA LEU A 210 -10.76 -1.87 0.96
C LEU A 210 -10.31 -1.63 2.40
N TYR A 211 -11.25 -1.25 3.30
CA TYR A 211 -10.90 -0.95 4.69
C TYR A 211 -10.44 -2.21 5.42
N ASP A 212 -11.08 -3.36 5.17
CA ASP A 212 -10.67 -4.65 5.72
C ASP A 212 -9.24 -5.01 5.27
N ALA A 213 -8.90 -4.75 3.99
CA ALA A 213 -7.58 -5.00 3.45
C ALA A 213 -6.51 -4.11 4.08
N CYS A 214 -6.79 -2.82 4.21
CA CYS A 214 -5.88 -1.88 4.87
C CYS A 214 -5.69 -2.23 6.35
N TYR A 215 -6.75 -2.60 7.06
CA TYR A 215 -6.67 -3.01 8.47
C TYR A 215 -5.77 -4.25 8.64
N LEU A 216 -6.02 -5.29 7.85
CA LEU A 216 -5.18 -6.50 7.82
C LEU A 216 -3.74 -6.16 7.41
N GLY A 217 -3.55 -5.23 6.48
CA GLY A 217 -2.24 -4.74 6.02
C GLY A 217 -1.44 -4.11 7.15
N VAL A 218 -2.06 -3.21 7.93
CA VAL A 218 -1.42 -2.58 9.10
C VAL A 218 -1.01 -3.64 10.12
N GLU A 219 -1.90 -4.57 10.46
CA GLU A 219 -1.60 -5.67 11.39
C GLU A 219 -0.40 -6.50 10.92
N ARG A 220 -0.33 -6.81 9.63
CA ARG A 220 0.74 -7.66 9.07
C ARG A 220 2.06 -6.93 8.96
N VAL A 221 2.08 -5.68 8.49
CA VAL A 221 3.33 -4.92 8.31
C VAL A 221 3.99 -4.57 9.65
N GLN A 222 3.21 -4.40 10.72
CA GLN A 222 3.74 -4.19 12.07
C GLN A 222 4.56 -5.38 12.58
N ARG A 223 4.32 -6.59 12.07
CA ARG A 223 5.11 -7.80 12.35
C ARG A 223 6.34 -7.93 11.45
N GLY A 224 6.60 -6.95 10.59
CA GLY A 224 7.77 -6.89 9.72
C GLY A 224 9.08 -6.80 10.49
N THR A 225 10.18 -7.24 9.85
CA THR A 225 11.50 -7.28 10.48
C THR A 225 12.20 -5.93 10.43
N HIS A 226 11.76 -5.02 9.56
CA HIS A 226 12.38 -3.73 9.37
C HIS A 226 11.67 -2.60 10.15
N PRO A 227 12.42 -1.60 10.62
CA PRO A 227 11.85 -0.46 11.35
C PRO A 227 11.01 0.45 10.43
N LYS A 228 11.41 0.60 9.15
CA LYS A 228 10.61 1.31 8.15
C LYS A 228 9.49 0.38 7.63
N ARG A 229 8.26 0.85 7.67
CA ARG A 229 7.06 0.08 7.31
C ARG A 229 6.17 0.87 6.37
N ALA A 230 5.80 0.28 5.25
CA ALA A 230 4.95 0.90 4.25
C ALA A 230 3.84 -0.04 3.79
N LEU A 231 2.70 0.54 3.45
CA LEU A 231 1.63 -0.12 2.70
C LEU A 231 1.49 0.54 1.34
N LEU A 232 1.39 -0.27 0.30
CA LEU A 232 1.15 0.13 -1.06
C LEU A 232 -0.25 -0.34 -1.46
N LEU A 233 -1.23 0.57 -1.41
CA LEU A 233 -2.62 0.30 -1.78
C LEU A 233 -2.81 0.60 -3.26
N ILE A 234 -3.26 -0.39 -4.02
CA ILE A 234 -3.54 -0.28 -5.46
C ILE A 234 -5.01 -0.62 -5.68
N SER A 235 -5.85 0.39 -5.95
CA SER A 235 -7.31 0.29 -6.03
C SER A 235 -7.90 1.45 -6.80
N ASP A 236 -9.19 1.42 -7.12
CA ASP A 236 -9.95 2.60 -7.56
C ASP A 236 -10.55 3.42 -6.39
N GLY A 237 -10.31 2.99 -5.15
CA GLY A 237 -10.64 3.70 -3.93
C GLY A 237 -12.07 3.49 -3.42
N GLN A 238 -12.87 2.69 -4.08
CA GLN A 238 -14.24 2.37 -3.62
C GLN A 238 -14.21 1.32 -2.51
N ASP A 239 -15.10 1.47 -1.52
CA ASP A 239 -15.40 0.44 -0.53
C ASP A 239 -16.90 0.21 -0.47
N ASN A 240 -17.33 -1.04 -0.58
CA ASN A 240 -18.75 -1.38 -0.50
C ASN A 240 -19.01 -2.69 0.25
N ASN A 241 -17.99 -3.30 0.85
CA ASN A 241 -18.13 -4.61 1.50
C ASN A 241 -17.26 -4.83 2.73
N SER A 242 -16.58 -3.80 3.24
CA SER A 242 -15.80 -3.92 4.46
C SER A 242 -16.67 -4.03 5.70
N ARG A 243 -16.16 -4.73 6.71
CA ARG A 243 -16.73 -4.81 8.05
C ARG A 243 -16.28 -3.64 8.92
N TYR A 244 -15.04 -3.19 8.70
CA TYR A 244 -14.50 -2.01 9.35
C TYR A 244 -15.01 -0.75 8.65
N THR A 245 -15.18 0.31 9.43
CA THR A 245 -15.55 1.63 8.94
C THR A 245 -14.31 2.45 8.58
N PHE A 246 -14.50 3.47 7.75
CA PHE A 246 -13.46 4.45 7.44
C PHE A 246 -12.82 5.06 8.70
N ASN A 247 -13.63 5.40 9.72
CA ASN A 247 -13.13 6.02 10.95
C ASN A 247 -12.28 5.07 11.80
N GLU A 248 -12.63 3.78 11.83
CA GLU A 248 -11.82 2.77 12.53
C GLU A 248 -10.48 2.59 11.84
N LEU A 249 -10.46 2.46 10.51
CA LEU A 249 -9.21 2.36 9.76
C LEU A 249 -8.35 3.61 9.92
N ARG A 250 -8.95 4.80 9.77
CA ARG A 250 -8.27 6.08 9.98
C ARG A 250 -7.60 6.17 11.36
N ARG A 251 -8.29 5.69 12.39
CA ARG A 251 -7.73 5.62 13.74
C ARG A 251 -6.52 4.68 13.81
N VAL A 252 -6.63 3.48 13.27
CA VAL A 252 -5.54 2.49 13.27
C VAL A 252 -4.32 3.02 12.52
N LEU A 253 -4.49 3.69 11.37
CA LEU A 253 -3.38 4.32 10.63
C LEU A 253 -2.71 5.43 11.45
N LYS A 254 -3.48 6.24 12.17
CA LYS A 254 -2.92 7.27 13.07
C LYS A 254 -2.12 6.69 14.23
N GLU A 255 -2.57 5.56 14.79
CA GLU A 255 -1.92 4.88 15.90
C GLU A 255 -0.68 4.09 15.46
N SER A 256 -0.57 3.75 14.18
CA SER A 256 0.53 2.97 13.64
C SER A 256 1.73 3.83 13.18
N ASP A 257 2.91 3.20 13.08
CA ASP A 257 4.09 3.79 12.46
C ASP A 257 4.23 3.36 10.99
N VAL A 258 3.11 3.16 10.33
CA VAL A 258 3.01 2.66 8.96
C VAL A 258 2.68 3.82 8.02
N VAL A 259 3.45 3.95 6.94
CA VAL A 259 3.17 4.93 5.88
C VAL A 259 2.35 4.26 4.77
N LEU A 260 1.20 4.84 4.42
CA LEU A 260 0.34 4.35 3.35
C LEU A 260 0.54 5.18 2.07
N TYR A 261 0.95 4.53 1.00
CA TYR A 261 0.90 5.07 -0.36
C TYR A 261 -0.29 4.46 -1.09
N ALA A 262 -1.13 5.29 -1.69
CA ALA A 262 -2.28 4.84 -2.46
C ALA A 262 -2.11 5.17 -3.94
N ILE A 263 -2.33 4.20 -4.82
CA ILE A 263 -2.35 4.37 -6.27
C ILE A 263 -3.77 4.13 -6.76
N GLY A 264 -4.44 5.22 -7.12
CA GLY A 264 -5.82 5.20 -7.59
C GLY A 264 -5.91 4.94 -9.09
N ILE A 265 -6.35 3.74 -9.48
CA ILE A 265 -6.47 3.35 -10.89
C ILE A 265 -7.89 3.61 -11.38
N LEU A 266 -8.13 4.85 -11.78
CA LEU A 266 -9.45 5.28 -12.25
C LEU A 266 -9.71 4.81 -13.69
N GLY A 267 -10.92 4.35 -13.96
CA GLY A 267 -11.42 4.13 -15.32
C GLY A 267 -11.91 5.44 -15.95
N GLY A 268 -12.09 5.45 -17.27
CA GLY A 268 -12.61 6.65 -17.96
C GLY A 268 -13.99 7.09 -17.46
N SER A 269 -14.82 6.15 -16.98
CA SER A 269 -16.14 6.43 -16.36
C SER A 269 -16.03 6.97 -14.92
N ASP A 270 -14.92 6.74 -14.25
CA ASP A 270 -14.71 7.10 -12.84
C ASP A 270 -14.18 8.53 -12.71
N VAL A 271 -13.43 8.98 -13.72
CA VAL A 271 -12.86 10.33 -13.77
C VAL A 271 -13.98 11.38 -13.77
N GLY A 272 -14.04 12.20 -12.73
CA GLY A 272 -15.06 13.24 -12.57
C GLY A 272 -16.44 12.74 -12.12
N SER A 273 -16.64 11.44 -11.92
CA SER A 273 -17.85 10.90 -11.32
C SER A 273 -17.88 11.17 -9.80
N ALA A 274 -19.06 11.21 -9.19
CA ALA A 274 -19.19 11.39 -7.75
C ALA A 274 -18.50 10.25 -6.97
N LEU A 275 -18.65 9.00 -7.42
CA LEU A 275 -17.99 7.82 -6.82
C LEU A 275 -16.47 7.88 -6.96
N GLY A 276 -15.96 8.30 -8.12
CA GLY A 276 -14.53 8.44 -8.32
C GLY A 276 -13.92 9.54 -7.44
N MET A 277 -14.62 10.67 -7.28
CA MET A 277 -14.17 11.74 -6.38
C MET A 277 -14.22 11.33 -4.90
N GLU A 278 -15.23 10.55 -4.50
CA GLU A 278 -15.32 9.98 -3.15
C GLU A 278 -14.17 9.02 -2.87
N GLY A 279 -13.89 8.09 -3.78
CA GLY A 279 -12.77 7.15 -3.68
C GLY A 279 -11.41 7.86 -3.58
N GLN A 280 -11.21 8.92 -4.39
CA GLN A 280 -10.01 9.77 -4.28
C GLN A 280 -9.92 10.43 -2.90
N GLY A 281 -10.99 11.03 -2.41
CA GLY A 281 -11.02 11.67 -1.09
C GLY A 281 -10.68 10.70 0.04
N ILE A 282 -11.17 9.46 -0.02
CA ILE A 282 -10.86 8.39 0.93
C ILE A 282 -9.36 8.07 0.89
N MET A 283 -8.81 7.84 -0.30
CA MET A 283 -7.40 7.49 -0.46
C MET A 283 -6.46 8.64 -0.03
N ASP A 284 -6.80 9.89 -0.38
CA ASP A 284 -6.06 11.08 0.02
C ASP A 284 -6.00 11.22 1.55
N GLU A 285 -7.14 11.04 2.21
CA GLU A 285 -7.20 11.15 3.68
C GLU A 285 -6.44 10.01 4.37
N LEU A 286 -6.64 8.76 3.95
CA LEU A 286 -5.95 7.60 4.53
C LEU A 286 -4.42 7.69 4.35
N ALA A 287 -3.97 8.07 3.15
CA ALA A 287 -2.55 8.29 2.89
C ALA A 287 -2.01 9.47 3.71
N GLY A 288 -2.71 10.61 3.71
CA GLY A 288 -2.28 11.82 4.40
C GLY A 288 -2.10 11.63 5.92
N VAL A 289 -3.05 10.97 6.60
CA VAL A 289 -2.96 10.76 8.06
C VAL A 289 -1.80 9.86 8.48
N SER A 290 -1.33 8.99 7.58
CA SER A 290 -0.17 8.12 7.80
C SER A 290 1.18 8.78 7.49
N GLY A 291 1.17 9.98 6.90
CA GLY A 291 2.37 10.65 6.37
C GLY A 291 2.76 10.21 4.95
N GLY A 292 1.91 9.44 4.28
CA GLY A 292 2.07 9.03 2.90
C GLY A 292 1.40 9.96 1.89
N LYS A 293 1.12 9.45 0.70
CA LYS A 293 0.52 10.21 -0.40
C LYS A 293 -0.31 9.31 -1.32
N ALA A 294 -1.41 9.85 -1.85
CA ALA A 294 -2.16 9.21 -2.93
C ALA A 294 -1.74 9.78 -4.30
N PHE A 295 -1.81 8.93 -5.32
CA PHE A 295 -1.45 9.23 -6.69
C PHE A 295 -2.54 8.69 -7.63
N TYR A 296 -2.79 9.39 -8.74
CA TYR A 296 -3.85 9.06 -9.69
C TYR A 296 -3.31 9.08 -11.12
N PRO A 297 -2.55 8.06 -11.56
CA PRO A 297 -1.95 8.03 -12.88
C PRO A 297 -2.98 7.94 -13.99
N HIS A 298 -2.80 8.76 -15.05
CA HIS A 298 -3.65 8.75 -16.24
C HIS A 298 -3.10 7.84 -17.35
N SER A 299 -1.83 7.44 -17.26
CA SER A 299 -1.16 6.57 -18.23
C SER A 299 -0.29 5.51 -17.57
N GLY A 300 0.14 4.50 -18.33
CA GLY A 300 1.10 3.49 -17.84
C GLY A 300 2.45 4.12 -17.50
N ALA A 301 2.97 5.01 -18.34
CA ALA A 301 4.25 5.68 -18.07
C ALA A 301 4.21 6.52 -16.79
N GLU A 302 3.12 7.27 -16.57
CA GLU A 302 2.95 8.01 -15.31
C GLU A 302 2.84 7.08 -14.09
N MET A 303 2.28 5.90 -14.27
CA MET A 303 2.22 4.88 -13.22
C MET A 303 3.62 4.36 -12.88
N ASP A 304 4.45 4.07 -13.87
CA ASP A 304 5.84 3.64 -13.69
C ASP A 304 6.64 4.71 -12.94
N ASP A 305 6.51 5.99 -13.33
CA ASP A 305 7.16 7.13 -12.66
C ASP A 305 6.73 7.25 -11.19
N ILE A 306 5.44 7.04 -10.89
CA ILE A 306 4.91 7.07 -9.51
C ILE A 306 5.49 5.95 -8.67
N PHE A 307 5.56 4.73 -9.18
CA PHE A 307 6.13 3.61 -8.45
C PHE A 307 7.62 3.79 -8.18
N GLU A 308 8.39 4.30 -9.16
CA GLU A 308 9.78 4.67 -8.97
C GLU A 308 9.92 5.78 -7.92
N GLN A 309 9.07 6.81 -7.99
CA GLN A 309 9.05 7.89 -6.99
C GLN A 309 8.80 7.35 -5.57
N ILE A 310 7.88 6.39 -5.39
CA ILE A 310 7.61 5.79 -4.08
C ILE A 310 8.81 4.98 -3.60
N ALA A 311 9.45 4.19 -4.47
CA ALA A 311 10.66 3.43 -4.13
C ALA A 311 11.79 4.36 -3.67
N LEU A 312 12.04 5.44 -4.43
CA LEU A 312 13.03 6.46 -4.07
C LEU A 312 12.68 7.17 -2.77
N GLU A 313 11.40 7.50 -2.55
CA GLU A 313 10.96 8.14 -1.32
C GLU A 313 11.25 7.27 -0.09
N LEU A 314 10.91 5.99 -0.13
CA LEU A 314 11.15 5.05 0.96
C LEU A 314 12.63 4.97 1.35
N ARG A 315 13.55 5.12 0.38
CA ARG A 315 15.00 5.15 0.60
C ARG A 315 15.47 6.45 1.24
N HIS A 316 14.85 7.59 0.86
CA HIS A 316 15.29 8.93 1.28
C HIS A 316 14.54 9.50 2.50
N GLN A 317 13.72 8.68 3.17
CA GLN A 317 13.03 9.10 4.38
C GLN A 317 13.97 9.17 5.57
N TYR A 318 13.86 10.27 6.32
CA TYR A 318 14.47 10.40 7.64
C TYR A 318 13.60 9.68 8.66
N SER A 319 14.22 8.92 9.57
CA SER A 319 13.56 8.40 10.76
C SER A 319 13.92 9.27 11.95
N ILE A 320 12.91 9.87 12.59
CA ILE A 320 13.07 10.80 13.70
C ILE A 320 12.30 10.28 14.90
N GLY A 321 12.90 10.41 16.10
CA GLY A 321 12.25 10.04 17.34
C GLY A 321 12.58 11.02 18.46
N TYR A 322 11.60 11.21 19.35
CA TYR A 322 11.74 11.96 20.59
C TYR A 322 11.04 11.23 21.74
N ARG A 323 11.40 11.54 22.97
CA ARG A 323 10.72 10.99 24.14
C ARG A 323 9.50 11.82 24.49
N ALA A 324 8.32 11.18 24.50
CA ALA A 324 7.10 11.83 24.92
C ALA A 324 7.21 12.27 26.39
N THR A 325 6.73 13.46 26.68
CA THR A 325 6.67 14.01 28.06
C THR A 325 5.26 13.94 28.64
N THR A 326 4.25 13.63 27.83
CA THR A 326 2.84 13.59 28.22
C THR A 326 2.28 12.18 28.02
N PHE A 327 1.57 11.68 29.04
CA PHE A 327 1.02 10.31 29.10
C PHE A 327 -0.46 10.34 29.49
N ASP A 328 -1.27 11.03 28.67
CA ASP A 328 -2.67 11.35 29.00
C ASP A 328 -3.71 10.52 28.22
N GLY A 329 -3.27 9.60 27.34
CA GLY A 329 -4.12 8.78 26.52
C GLY A 329 -4.85 9.53 25.38
N LYS A 330 -4.42 10.77 25.07
CA LYS A 330 -5.05 11.61 24.05
C LYS A 330 -4.22 11.70 22.79
N TRP A 331 -4.86 12.19 21.75
CA TRP A 331 -4.18 12.53 20.50
C TRP A 331 -3.33 13.77 20.66
N HIS A 332 -2.04 13.68 20.28
CA HIS A 332 -1.08 14.76 20.22
C HIS A 332 -0.67 15.05 18.79
N LYS A 333 -0.75 16.32 18.41
CA LYS A 333 -0.35 16.75 17.07
C LYS A 333 1.15 16.93 16.97
N ILE A 334 1.79 16.27 15.99
CA ILE A 334 3.20 16.46 15.67
C ILE A 334 3.33 17.49 14.55
N LYS A 335 4.30 18.37 14.67
CA LYS A 335 4.71 19.26 13.60
C LYS A 335 6.22 19.26 13.44
N VAL A 336 6.68 18.92 12.24
CA VAL A 336 8.08 18.97 11.87
C VAL A 336 8.35 20.23 11.05
N LYS A 337 9.42 20.95 11.38
CA LYS A 337 9.95 22.05 10.58
C LYS A 337 11.38 21.71 10.16
N VAL A 338 11.74 22.12 8.95
CA VAL A 338 13.11 22.00 8.44
C VAL A 338 13.63 23.39 8.11
N SER A 339 14.81 23.70 8.63
CA SER A 339 15.56 24.91 8.29
C SER A 339 16.57 24.56 7.20
N PRO A 340 16.40 25.05 5.96
CA PRO A 340 17.31 24.72 4.88
C PRO A 340 18.72 25.24 5.19
N PRO A 341 19.78 24.45 4.92
CA PRO A 341 21.15 24.94 4.91
C PRO A 341 21.32 26.14 3.96
N ARG A 342 22.34 26.95 4.21
CA ARG A 342 22.64 28.11 3.34
C ARG A 342 22.82 27.66 1.88
N GLY A 343 22.09 28.30 0.98
CA GLY A 343 22.15 28.02 -0.48
C GLY A 343 21.09 27.04 -0.99
N LEU A 344 20.35 26.36 -0.11
CA LEU A 344 19.19 25.56 -0.52
C LEU A 344 17.92 26.42 -0.56
N PRO A 345 17.00 26.13 -1.52
CA PRO A 345 15.69 26.78 -1.58
C PRO A 345 14.81 26.34 -0.39
N ARG A 346 13.59 26.90 -0.31
CA ARG A 346 12.57 26.45 0.63
C ARG A 346 12.33 24.95 0.49
N LEU A 347 12.29 24.26 1.63
CA LEU A 347 12.00 22.83 1.71
C LEU A 347 10.56 22.58 2.20
N PHE A 348 9.98 21.50 1.74
CA PHE A 348 8.68 21.00 2.16
C PHE A 348 8.87 19.72 2.95
N VAL A 349 8.07 19.57 3.99
CA VAL A 349 8.15 18.44 4.91
C VAL A 349 6.81 17.72 4.95
N ARG A 350 6.86 16.40 4.85
CA ARG A 350 5.71 15.52 5.04
C ARG A 350 6.05 14.47 6.10
N SER A 351 5.15 14.29 7.04
CA SER A 351 5.22 13.30 8.12
C SER A 351 3.80 12.96 8.59
N LYS A 352 3.65 11.97 9.46
CA LYS A 352 2.36 11.75 10.13
C LYS A 352 1.95 12.98 10.97
N ASP A 353 0.64 13.18 11.11
CA ASP A 353 0.07 14.37 11.77
C ASP A 353 0.19 14.35 13.30
N GLY A 354 0.41 13.18 13.91
CA GLY A 354 0.43 13.04 15.36
C GLY A 354 0.47 11.59 15.83
N TYR A 355 0.23 11.38 17.11
CA TYR A 355 0.19 10.06 17.76
C TYR A 355 -0.78 10.08 18.94
N PHE A 356 -1.19 8.90 19.41
CA PHE A 356 -1.90 8.77 20.70
C PHE A 356 -0.87 8.56 21.81
N ALA A 357 -0.85 9.46 22.78
CA ALA A 357 0.00 9.32 23.96
C ALA A 357 -0.44 8.09 24.75
N ILE A 358 0.53 7.33 25.29
CA ILE A 358 0.24 6.20 26.18
C ILE A 358 -0.40 6.78 27.45
N ALA A 359 -1.47 6.16 27.93
CA ALA A 359 -2.03 6.53 29.22
C ALA A 359 -1.19 5.90 30.35
N ASN A 360 -0.78 6.68 31.33
CA ASN A 360 -0.20 6.10 32.56
C ASN A 360 -1.21 5.15 33.20
N PRO A 361 -0.84 3.92 33.51
CA PRO A 361 -1.69 3.05 34.31
C PRO A 361 -1.92 3.74 35.66
N LYS A 362 -3.20 3.92 36.03
CA LYS A 362 -3.63 4.45 37.32
C LYS A 362 -3.29 3.49 38.45
#